data_86e4b124fa6af517662d69a760d5a702
#
_entry.id   86e4b124fa6af517662d69a760d5a702
#
_cell.length_a   1.000
_cell.length_b   1.000
_cell.length_c   1.000
_cell.angle_alpha   90.00
_cell.angle_beta   90.00
_cell.angle_gamma   90.00
#
_symmetry.space_group_name_H-M   'P 1'
#
loop_
_entity.id
_entity.type
_entity.pdbx_description
1 polymer ?
#
loop_
_entity_poly.entity_id
_entity_poly.type
_entity_poly.pdbx_seq_one_letter_code
_entity_poly.pdbx_strand_id
1 'polypeptide(L)'
;MNRITALAATVALAAGSLALTTPTQAAPAKARTYKVTAKANIDVAVAKEDTVKVKGRVTPKAAGEKVVLQQRVGNKKTWRSTDNAKVKRNGTYVLKDKPTAQGPREYRVLKPGSRGIKKGYSKALPVEVYKWEKLVFRPSGPRVNVEPAGVLIGAEYYGQSLATTTAGTPSSVEYTLGRKCTDLRATYALTDSSATGSSGAVTVSADGAPLAVHSLSVGTIVADEVLDVSDVFRLKIDLSTTASPAAIASVATPEVLCTR
;
A
#
# COMPACT_ATOMS: atom_id res chain seq x y z
N MET A 1 -8.37 -115.40 2.45
CA MET A 1 -8.86 -115.97 3.69
C MET A 1 -8.39 -115.05 4.81
N ASN A 2 -9.24 -114.82 5.69
CA ASN A 2 -9.18 -114.09 6.97
C ASN A 2 -9.57 -112.57 7.00
N ARG A 3 -10.66 -112.45 7.55
CA ARG A 3 -11.30 -111.23 8.06
C ARG A 3 -10.69 -110.79 9.39
N ILE A 4 -10.48 -109.52 9.62
CA ILE A 4 -10.49 -109.00 10.99
C ILE A 4 -11.12 -107.57 10.96
N THR A 5 -12.22 -107.48 11.64
CA THR A 5 -12.99 -106.22 11.96
C THR A 5 -12.27 -105.45 13.04
N ALA A 6 -12.15 -104.13 12.85
CA ALA A 6 -11.71 -103.23 13.92
C ALA A 6 -12.68 -102.06 14.05
N LEU A 7 -13.14 -101.86 15.25
CA LEU A 7 -14.11 -100.82 15.70
C LEU A 7 -13.54 -99.40 15.50
N ALA A 8 -14.40 -98.54 15.03
CA ALA A 8 -14.16 -97.10 14.99
C ALA A 8 -14.61 -96.49 16.31
N ALA A 9 -13.71 -95.80 17.00
CA ALA A 9 -14.04 -94.94 18.12
C ALA A 9 -14.04 -93.45 17.63
N THR A 10 -15.20 -92.84 17.64
CA THR A 10 -15.39 -91.46 17.31
C THR A 10 -15.06 -90.58 18.50
N VAL A 11 -13.97 -89.78 18.45
CA VAL A 11 -13.67 -88.72 19.38
C VAL A 11 -14.19 -87.43 18.82
N ALA A 12 -15.21 -86.81 19.43
CA ALA A 12 -15.72 -85.49 19.10
C ALA A 12 -14.78 -84.43 19.70
N LEU A 13 -13.99 -83.78 18.87
CA LEU A 13 -13.28 -82.53 19.24
C LEU A 13 -14.24 -81.34 19.15
N ALA A 14 -14.58 -80.74 20.29
CA ALA A 14 -15.23 -79.41 20.35
C ALA A 14 -14.21 -78.35 20.01
N ALA A 15 -14.26 -77.81 18.81
CA ALA A 15 -13.45 -76.65 18.38
C ALA A 15 -14.07 -75.37 18.99
N GLY A 16 -13.50 -74.90 20.10
CA GLY A 16 -13.78 -73.56 20.66
C GLY A 16 -13.22 -72.46 19.76
N SER A 17 -14.10 -71.73 19.04
CA SER A 17 -13.71 -70.55 18.24
C SER A 17 -13.34 -69.41 19.18
N LEU A 18 -12.06 -69.19 19.42
CA LEU A 18 -11.55 -67.92 20.00
C LEU A 18 -11.71 -66.83 18.99
N ALA A 19 -12.77 -65.98 19.12
CA ALA A 19 -12.92 -64.74 18.37
C ALA A 19 -11.83 -63.77 18.81
N LEU A 20 -10.74 -63.68 18.02
CA LEU A 20 -9.74 -62.62 18.12
C LEU A 20 -10.40 -61.30 17.75
N THR A 21 -10.88 -60.52 18.74
CA THR A 21 -11.28 -59.13 18.55
C THR A 21 -10.01 -58.32 18.25
N THR A 22 -9.73 -58.10 16.96
CA THR A 22 -8.70 -57.14 16.53
C THR A 22 -9.15 -55.74 17.01
N PRO A 23 -8.28 -55.01 17.78
CA PRO A 23 -8.62 -53.65 18.11
C PRO A 23 -8.74 -52.82 16.86
N THR A 24 -9.94 -52.32 16.55
CA THR A 24 -10.18 -51.40 15.46
C THR A 24 -9.34 -50.15 15.73
N GLN A 25 -8.20 -50.01 15.11
CA GLN A 25 -7.43 -48.77 15.13
C GLN A 25 -8.32 -47.66 14.55
N ALA A 26 -8.82 -46.78 15.46
CA ALA A 26 -9.54 -45.60 15.05
C ALA A 26 -8.63 -44.79 14.12
N ALA A 27 -9.08 -44.55 12.90
CA ALA A 27 -8.38 -43.72 11.93
C ALA A 27 -8.02 -42.38 12.60
N PRO A 28 -6.77 -41.89 12.46
CA PRO A 28 -6.34 -40.65 13.13
C PRO A 28 -7.28 -39.51 12.75
N ALA A 29 -7.97 -38.94 13.71
CA ALA A 29 -8.89 -37.83 13.53
C ALA A 29 -8.17 -36.69 12.81
N LYS A 30 -8.66 -36.31 11.64
CA LYS A 30 -8.07 -35.24 10.82
C LYS A 30 -7.91 -33.98 11.68
N ALA A 31 -6.67 -33.56 11.92
CA ALA A 31 -6.36 -32.46 12.81
C ALA A 31 -7.09 -31.17 12.36
N ARG A 32 -7.94 -30.63 13.22
CA ARG A 32 -8.71 -29.41 12.96
C ARG A 32 -7.75 -28.23 12.77
N THR A 33 -8.07 -27.33 11.82
CA THR A 33 -7.33 -26.09 11.55
C THR A 33 -8.26 -24.90 11.76
N TYR A 34 -7.76 -23.81 12.33
CA TYR A 34 -8.53 -22.58 12.43
C TYR A 34 -8.91 -22.05 11.04
N LYS A 35 -10.19 -21.74 10.82
CA LYS A 35 -10.64 -20.94 9.68
C LYS A 35 -10.61 -19.46 10.08
N VAL A 36 -9.93 -18.63 9.30
CA VAL A 36 -9.80 -17.19 9.54
C VAL A 36 -10.36 -16.46 8.33
N THR A 37 -11.34 -15.59 8.53
CA THR A 37 -11.83 -14.67 7.51
C THR A 37 -11.29 -13.29 7.78
N ALA A 38 -10.99 -12.51 6.74
CA ALA A 38 -10.51 -11.15 6.85
C ALA A 38 -11.07 -10.29 5.71
N LYS A 39 -11.34 -9.00 6.02
CA LYS A 39 -11.70 -7.96 5.05
C LYS A 39 -11.03 -6.66 5.48
N ALA A 40 -10.36 -5.98 4.56
CA ALA A 40 -9.85 -4.62 4.75
C ALA A 40 -10.99 -3.60 4.55
N ASN A 41 -10.86 -2.43 5.16
CA ASN A 41 -11.77 -1.30 4.96
C ASN A 41 -11.50 -0.54 3.67
N ILE A 42 -10.26 -0.57 3.17
CA ILE A 42 -9.78 0.11 1.97
C ILE A 42 -8.82 -0.81 1.22
N ASP A 43 -8.73 -0.65 -0.08
CA ASP A 43 -7.79 -1.32 -1.00
C ASP A 43 -6.72 -0.36 -1.54
N VAL A 44 -6.92 0.95 -1.35
CA VAL A 44 -5.96 2.03 -1.60
C VAL A 44 -5.75 2.83 -0.32
N ALA A 45 -4.51 3.19 -0.02
CA ALA A 45 -4.14 3.97 1.16
C ALA A 45 -3.04 4.98 0.85
N VAL A 46 -3.05 6.12 1.55
CA VAL A 46 -1.96 7.10 1.56
C VAL A 46 -1.06 6.83 2.79
N ALA A 47 0.23 6.65 2.52
CA ALA A 47 1.22 6.38 3.56
C ALA A 47 1.29 7.52 4.58
N LYS A 48 1.37 7.18 5.88
CA LYS A 48 1.37 8.10 7.02
C LYS A 48 0.05 8.87 7.27
N GLU A 49 -0.94 8.74 6.39
CA GLU A 49 -2.25 9.38 6.53
C GLU A 49 -3.31 8.34 6.87
N ASP A 50 -3.48 7.32 6.04
CA ASP A 50 -4.51 6.32 6.19
C ASP A 50 -4.18 5.19 7.15
N THR A 51 -5.23 4.60 7.70
CA THR A 51 -5.17 3.39 8.52
C THR A 51 -5.94 2.26 7.86
N VAL A 52 -5.22 1.21 7.49
CA VAL A 52 -5.81 -0.05 7.02
C VAL A 52 -6.36 -0.81 8.23
N LYS A 53 -7.69 -0.97 8.29
CA LYS A 53 -8.38 -1.73 9.35
C LYS A 53 -8.82 -3.08 8.79
N VAL A 54 -8.31 -4.17 9.35
CA VAL A 54 -8.66 -5.54 8.96
C VAL A 54 -9.58 -6.15 10.01
N LYS A 55 -10.80 -6.47 9.59
CA LYS A 55 -11.83 -7.10 10.43
C LYS A 55 -12.10 -8.51 9.95
N GLY A 56 -12.47 -9.40 10.88
CA GLY A 56 -12.82 -10.76 10.50
C GLY A 56 -13.27 -11.63 11.68
N ARG A 57 -13.29 -12.93 11.43
CA ARG A 57 -13.75 -13.96 12.40
C ARG A 57 -12.84 -15.17 12.38
N VAL A 58 -12.70 -15.78 13.54
CA VAL A 58 -12.01 -17.07 13.76
C VAL A 58 -13.04 -18.15 14.07
N THR A 59 -12.92 -19.30 13.44
CA THR A 59 -13.76 -20.50 13.68
C THR A 59 -12.85 -21.73 13.81
N PRO A 60 -13.04 -22.59 14.82
CA PRO A 60 -13.96 -22.43 15.95
C PRO A 60 -13.63 -21.22 16.82
N LYS A 61 -14.56 -20.81 17.69
CA LYS A 61 -14.37 -19.64 18.56
C LYS A 61 -13.10 -19.80 19.42
N ALA A 62 -12.26 -18.76 19.39
CA ALA A 62 -10.99 -18.69 20.15
C ALA A 62 -10.96 -17.41 20.99
N ALA A 63 -12.06 -17.15 21.74
CA ALA A 63 -12.21 -15.94 22.55
C ALA A 63 -11.02 -15.75 23.51
N GLY A 64 -10.49 -14.54 23.59
CA GLY A 64 -9.34 -14.18 24.41
C GLY A 64 -7.97 -14.53 23.80
N GLU A 65 -7.94 -15.36 22.75
CA GLU A 65 -6.69 -15.77 22.11
C GLU A 65 -6.20 -14.75 21.09
N LYS A 66 -4.89 -14.76 20.85
CA LYS A 66 -4.21 -13.82 19.97
C LYS A 66 -4.45 -14.14 18.49
N VAL A 67 -4.69 -13.10 17.68
CA VAL A 67 -4.54 -13.06 16.23
C VAL A 67 -3.48 -12.03 15.86
N VAL A 68 -2.82 -12.23 14.72
CA VAL A 68 -1.70 -11.41 14.28
C VAL A 68 -1.96 -10.94 12.85
N LEU A 69 -1.89 -9.63 12.62
CA LEU A 69 -1.85 -9.06 11.28
C LEU A 69 -0.43 -9.21 10.72
N GLN A 70 -0.33 -9.73 9.54
CA GLN A 70 0.93 -9.85 8.81
C GLN A 70 0.83 -9.12 7.48
N GLN A 71 1.92 -8.47 7.07
CA GLN A 71 2.06 -7.87 5.74
C GLN A 71 3.25 -8.45 4.99
N ARG A 72 3.18 -8.40 3.67
CA ARG A 72 4.33 -8.47 2.77
C ARG A 72 4.24 -7.34 1.76
N VAL A 73 5.38 -6.73 1.42
CA VAL A 73 5.45 -5.53 0.58
C VAL A 73 6.14 -5.88 -0.73
N GLY A 74 5.54 -5.47 -1.84
CA GLY A 74 6.03 -5.76 -3.19
C GLY A 74 6.19 -7.26 -3.42
N ASN A 75 7.26 -7.65 -4.10
CA ASN A 75 7.56 -9.04 -4.44
C ASN A 75 8.24 -9.85 -3.31
N LYS A 76 8.28 -9.31 -2.08
CA LYS A 76 8.92 -10.01 -0.96
C LYS A 76 8.14 -11.27 -0.59
N LYS A 77 8.86 -12.39 -0.39
CA LYS A 77 8.25 -13.66 0.01
C LYS A 77 7.93 -13.73 1.50
N THR A 78 8.61 -12.93 2.33
CA THR A 78 8.51 -12.98 3.79
C THR A 78 7.36 -12.15 4.32
N TRP A 79 6.52 -12.76 5.17
CA TRP A 79 5.48 -12.11 5.93
C TRP A 79 6.03 -11.53 7.23
N ARG A 80 5.76 -10.26 7.51
CA ARG A 80 6.13 -9.57 8.74
C ARG A 80 4.89 -9.21 9.55
N SER A 81 4.94 -9.40 10.86
CA SER A 81 3.85 -9.01 11.76
C SER A 81 3.85 -7.49 11.96
N THR A 82 2.67 -6.86 11.89
CA THR A 82 2.48 -5.41 12.08
C THR A 82 1.62 -5.08 13.28
N ASP A 83 0.62 -5.93 13.58
CA ASP A 83 -0.30 -5.72 14.70
C ASP A 83 -0.78 -7.04 15.28
N ASN A 84 -1.35 -6.99 16.48
CA ASN A 84 -1.99 -8.13 17.10
C ASN A 84 -3.18 -7.71 17.97
N ALA A 85 -4.18 -8.58 18.06
CA ALA A 85 -5.37 -8.36 18.88
C ALA A 85 -5.85 -9.66 19.52
N LYS A 86 -6.69 -9.53 20.56
CA LYS A 86 -7.43 -10.68 21.12
C LYS A 86 -8.75 -10.87 20.38
N VAL A 87 -9.09 -12.11 20.11
CA VAL A 87 -10.40 -12.49 19.56
C VAL A 87 -11.48 -12.19 20.59
N LYS A 88 -12.53 -11.50 20.17
CA LYS A 88 -13.68 -11.16 21.02
C LYS A 88 -14.52 -12.41 21.36
N ARG A 89 -15.39 -12.32 22.38
CA ARG A 89 -16.27 -13.43 22.79
C ARG A 89 -17.14 -14.00 21.65
N ASN A 90 -17.54 -13.16 20.71
CA ASN A 90 -18.31 -13.56 19.51
C ASN A 90 -17.46 -14.14 18.38
N GLY A 91 -16.13 -14.30 18.56
CA GLY A 91 -15.19 -14.85 17.57
C GLY A 91 -14.65 -13.81 16.56
N THR A 92 -15.02 -12.53 16.67
CA THR A 92 -14.54 -11.47 15.78
C THR A 92 -13.26 -10.81 16.31
N TYR A 93 -12.56 -10.12 15.40
CA TYR A 93 -11.37 -9.32 15.72
C TYR A 93 -11.30 -8.06 14.84
N VAL A 94 -10.48 -7.11 15.26
CA VAL A 94 -10.09 -5.92 14.49
C VAL A 94 -8.60 -5.71 14.70
N LEU A 95 -7.88 -5.55 13.59
CA LEU A 95 -6.45 -5.27 13.53
C LEU A 95 -6.24 -4.02 12.69
N LYS A 96 -5.14 -3.30 12.91
CA LYS A 96 -4.86 -2.02 12.24
C LYS A 96 -3.41 -1.97 11.79
N ASP A 97 -3.15 -1.31 10.66
CA ASP A 97 -1.81 -0.93 10.23
C ASP A 97 -1.86 0.48 9.63
N LYS A 98 -0.85 1.28 9.90
CA LYS A 98 -0.66 2.60 9.28
C LYS A 98 0.60 2.53 8.43
N PRO A 99 0.48 2.33 7.10
CA PRO A 99 1.63 2.20 6.24
C PRO A 99 2.48 3.46 6.24
N THR A 100 3.81 3.30 6.21
CA THR A 100 4.76 4.43 6.22
C THR A 100 5.50 4.60 4.90
N ALA A 101 5.38 3.66 3.97
CA ALA A 101 6.05 3.66 2.68
C ALA A 101 5.07 3.25 1.58
N GLN A 102 5.27 3.78 0.38
CA GLN A 102 4.48 3.45 -0.81
C GLN A 102 4.77 2.03 -1.34
N GLY A 103 3.93 1.60 -2.25
CA GLY A 103 4.02 0.37 -3.03
C GLY A 103 2.99 -0.67 -2.65
N PRO A 104 2.77 -1.65 -3.54
CA PRO A 104 1.81 -2.71 -3.36
C PRO A 104 2.16 -3.55 -2.15
N ARG A 105 1.16 -3.92 -1.38
CA ARG A 105 1.31 -4.84 -0.26
C ARG A 105 0.12 -5.76 -0.11
N GLU A 106 0.34 -6.85 0.58
CA GLU A 106 -0.70 -7.78 0.94
C GLU A 106 -0.75 -7.92 2.45
N TYR A 107 -1.96 -7.97 2.99
CA TYR A 107 -2.22 -8.28 4.39
C TYR A 107 -2.83 -9.67 4.52
N ARG A 108 -2.52 -10.38 5.59
CA ARG A 108 -3.23 -11.57 6.02
C ARG A 108 -3.31 -11.64 7.55
N VAL A 109 -4.23 -12.41 8.06
CA VAL A 109 -4.36 -12.63 9.50
C VAL A 109 -3.98 -14.07 9.81
N LEU A 110 -3.05 -14.22 10.76
CA LEU A 110 -2.65 -15.49 11.35
C LEU A 110 -3.38 -15.68 12.67
N LYS A 111 -4.07 -16.79 12.83
CA LYS A 111 -4.44 -17.34 14.14
C LYS A 111 -3.44 -18.44 14.50
N PRO A 112 -2.58 -18.25 15.50
CA PRO A 112 -1.69 -19.30 15.99
C PRO A 112 -2.47 -20.54 16.45
N GLY A 113 -1.84 -21.70 16.36
CA GLY A 113 -2.42 -22.95 16.88
C GLY A 113 -2.60 -22.90 18.38
N SER A 114 -3.68 -23.50 18.88
CA SER A 114 -3.99 -23.63 20.31
C SER A 114 -5.04 -24.72 20.56
N ARG A 115 -5.08 -25.27 21.74
CA ARG A 115 -6.09 -26.28 22.18
C ARG A 115 -6.23 -27.44 21.20
N GLY A 116 -5.11 -27.98 20.69
CA GLY A 116 -5.11 -29.09 19.72
C GLY A 116 -5.57 -28.72 18.31
N ILE A 117 -5.86 -27.44 18.03
CA ILE A 117 -6.23 -26.94 16.72
C ILE A 117 -5.01 -26.30 16.06
N LYS A 118 -4.72 -26.67 14.80
CA LYS A 118 -3.60 -26.14 14.04
C LYS A 118 -3.82 -24.66 13.67
N LYS A 119 -2.70 -23.93 13.48
CA LYS A 119 -2.73 -22.53 13.00
C LYS A 119 -3.52 -22.38 11.71
N GLY A 120 -4.20 -21.24 11.56
CA GLY A 120 -4.94 -20.87 10.36
C GLY A 120 -4.56 -19.49 9.84
N TYR A 121 -4.75 -19.28 8.55
CA TYR A 121 -4.53 -18.00 7.89
C TYR A 121 -5.78 -17.54 7.14
N SER A 122 -5.97 -16.25 7.05
CA SER A 122 -6.92 -15.68 6.09
C SER A 122 -6.38 -15.74 4.65
N LYS A 123 -7.24 -15.50 3.67
CA LYS A 123 -6.79 -15.10 2.33
C LYS A 123 -5.99 -13.80 2.43
N ALA A 124 -5.07 -13.59 1.49
CA ALA A 124 -4.34 -12.34 1.35
C ALA A 124 -5.30 -11.24 0.85
N LEU A 125 -5.10 -10.02 1.35
CA LEU A 125 -5.86 -8.81 1.02
C LEU A 125 -4.88 -7.84 0.37
N PRO A 126 -4.98 -7.57 -0.94
CA PRO A 126 -4.13 -6.60 -1.60
C PRO A 126 -4.53 -5.19 -1.15
N VAL A 127 -3.53 -4.33 -0.97
CA VAL A 127 -3.68 -2.89 -0.72
C VAL A 127 -2.57 -2.17 -1.46
N GLU A 128 -2.93 -1.22 -2.33
CA GLU A 128 -1.99 -0.32 -2.96
C GLU A 128 -1.73 0.87 -2.04
N VAL A 129 -0.46 1.24 -1.85
CA VAL A 129 -0.11 2.36 -0.98
C VAL A 129 0.62 3.43 -1.77
N TYR A 130 0.05 4.61 -1.77
CA TYR A 130 0.61 5.83 -2.33
C TYR A 130 1.30 6.65 -1.24
N LYS A 131 2.19 7.57 -1.66
CA LYS A 131 2.87 8.49 -0.76
C LYS A 131 3.12 9.80 -1.48
N TRP A 132 2.95 10.93 -0.79
CA TRP A 132 3.37 12.23 -1.27
C TRP A 132 4.90 12.30 -1.32
N GLU A 133 5.42 12.63 -2.50
CA GLU A 133 6.85 12.79 -2.78
C GLU A 133 7.08 14.19 -3.33
N LYS A 134 8.03 14.92 -2.74
CA LYS A 134 8.40 16.26 -3.21
C LYS A 134 9.15 16.16 -4.52
N LEU A 135 8.72 16.92 -5.54
CA LEU A 135 9.33 16.92 -6.86
C LEU A 135 10.81 17.37 -6.81
N VAL A 136 11.17 18.27 -5.91
CA VAL A 136 12.55 18.75 -5.76
C VAL A 136 13.54 17.63 -5.40
N PHE A 137 13.09 16.54 -4.82
CA PHE A 137 13.91 15.36 -4.50
C PHE A 137 13.77 14.21 -5.50
N ARG A 138 12.89 14.37 -6.49
CA ARG A 138 12.74 13.40 -7.56
C ARG A 138 13.74 13.70 -8.68
N PRO A 139 14.40 12.69 -9.24
CA PRO A 139 15.23 12.90 -10.43
C PRO A 139 14.44 13.60 -11.53
N SER A 140 14.91 14.76 -11.98
CA SER A 140 14.31 15.46 -13.12
C SER A 140 14.92 14.96 -14.44
N GLY A 141 14.16 15.11 -15.51
CA GLY A 141 14.64 15.07 -16.88
C GLY A 141 15.28 16.40 -17.28
N PRO A 142 15.09 16.84 -18.55
CA PRO A 142 15.57 18.16 -19.00
C PRO A 142 15.07 19.28 -18.09
N ARG A 143 15.99 20.20 -17.76
CA ARG A 143 15.73 21.36 -16.93
C ARG A 143 16.44 22.58 -17.51
N VAL A 144 15.70 23.66 -17.68
CA VAL A 144 16.19 24.93 -18.24
C VAL A 144 15.75 26.06 -17.32
N ASN A 145 16.66 26.86 -16.80
CA ASN A 145 16.41 28.07 -16.00
C ASN A 145 15.45 27.86 -14.81
N VAL A 146 15.38 26.64 -14.25
CA VAL A 146 14.56 26.28 -13.06
C VAL A 146 15.43 25.52 -12.10
N GLU A 147 15.51 25.97 -10.84
CA GLU A 147 16.28 25.29 -9.80
C GLU A 147 15.45 25.06 -8.54
N PRO A 148 15.80 24.04 -7.74
CA PRO A 148 15.31 23.92 -6.37
C PRO A 148 15.70 25.13 -5.54
N ALA A 149 14.75 25.77 -4.86
CA ALA A 149 14.96 26.96 -4.05
C ALA A 149 14.00 27.02 -2.87
N GLY A 150 14.36 27.79 -1.84
CA GLY A 150 13.40 28.32 -0.88
C GLY A 150 12.94 29.69 -1.37
N VAL A 151 11.66 29.96 -1.35
CA VAL A 151 11.07 31.21 -1.84
C VAL A 151 10.15 31.87 -0.80
N LEU A 152 10.01 33.19 -0.86
CA LEU A 152 9.01 33.94 -0.12
C LEU A 152 7.86 34.30 -1.07
N ILE A 153 6.63 34.07 -0.64
CA ILE A 153 5.39 34.37 -1.37
C ILE A 153 4.41 34.95 -0.34
N GLY A 154 4.04 36.23 -0.48
CA GLY A 154 3.16 36.90 0.46
C GLY A 154 3.71 36.89 1.90
N ALA A 155 5.03 37.07 2.07
CA ALA A 155 5.78 36.98 3.33
C ALA A 155 5.81 35.58 3.98
N GLU A 156 5.26 34.54 3.35
CA GLU A 156 5.36 33.15 3.80
C GLU A 156 6.55 32.45 3.12
N TYR A 157 7.31 31.67 3.89
CA TYR A 157 8.45 30.91 3.39
C TYR A 157 8.07 29.50 2.94
N TYR A 158 8.28 29.22 1.66
CA TYR A 158 8.11 27.92 1.04
C TYR A 158 9.46 27.28 0.76
N GLY A 159 9.90 26.42 1.66
CA GLY A 159 11.09 25.59 1.43
C GLY A 159 10.83 24.50 0.39
N GLN A 160 11.90 24.04 -0.30
CA GLN A 160 11.79 22.91 -1.24
C GLN A 160 10.84 23.19 -2.42
N SER A 161 10.91 24.38 -2.96
CA SER A 161 10.19 24.87 -4.13
C SER A 161 11.05 24.77 -5.40
N LEU A 162 10.45 25.02 -6.56
CA LEU A 162 11.12 25.24 -7.83
C LEU A 162 10.96 26.70 -8.22
N ALA A 163 12.03 27.38 -8.62
CA ALA A 163 11.97 28.77 -9.04
C ALA A 163 12.79 29.01 -10.29
N THR A 164 12.38 29.99 -11.10
CA THR A 164 13.20 30.49 -12.22
C THR A 164 14.42 31.21 -11.67
N THR A 165 15.57 31.05 -12.34
CA THR A 165 16.83 31.68 -11.92
C THR A 165 17.08 33.03 -12.58
N THR A 166 16.64 33.20 -13.83
CA THR A 166 16.82 34.43 -14.64
C THR A 166 15.48 34.88 -15.16
N ALA A 167 15.14 36.15 -14.88
CA ALA A 167 13.92 36.80 -15.36
C ALA A 167 13.94 36.91 -16.87
N GLY A 168 12.75 36.81 -17.50
CA GLY A 168 12.58 36.95 -18.95
C GLY A 168 13.15 35.82 -19.81
N THR A 169 13.68 34.76 -19.15
CA THR A 169 14.23 33.60 -19.86
C THR A 169 13.22 32.45 -19.84
N PRO A 170 12.95 31.78 -20.99
CA PRO A 170 12.11 30.57 -20.99
C PRO A 170 12.63 29.52 -20.02
N SER A 171 11.73 28.95 -19.25
CA SER A 171 12.07 28.09 -18.13
C SER A 171 11.22 26.82 -18.16
N SER A 172 11.84 25.68 -17.93
CA SER A 172 11.10 24.41 -17.88
C SER A 172 11.78 23.36 -17.04
N VAL A 173 10.99 22.42 -16.53
CA VAL A 173 11.49 21.20 -15.89
C VAL A 173 10.56 20.02 -16.22
N GLU A 174 11.14 18.86 -16.45
CA GLU A 174 10.39 17.63 -16.74
C GLU A 174 10.63 16.56 -15.70
N TYR A 175 9.60 15.73 -15.45
CA TYR A 175 9.66 14.59 -14.55
C TYR A 175 9.02 13.37 -15.19
N THR A 176 9.64 12.20 -15.02
CA THR A 176 9.03 10.93 -15.41
C THR A 176 8.22 10.39 -14.22
N LEU A 177 6.89 10.42 -14.35
CA LEU A 177 5.96 9.85 -13.37
C LEU A 177 5.74 8.35 -13.60
N GLY A 178 5.89 7.88 -14.85
CA GLY A 178 5.85 6.46 -15.22
C GLY A 178 4.48 5.81 -14.98
N ARG A 179 3.38 6.57 -15.03
CA ARG A 179 2.02 6.12 -14.74
C ARG A 179 1.87 5.52 -13.32
N LYS A 180 2.63 6.07 -12.37
CA LYS A 180 2.67 5.59 -10.98
C LYS A 180 2.12 6.60 -9.99
N CYS A 181 1.68 7.76 -10.46
CA CYS A 181 1.16 8.85 -9.65
C CYS A 181 -0.29 9.12 -9.99
N THR A 182 -1.03 9.66 -9.04
CA THR A 182 -2.45 10.04 -9.19
C THR A 182 -2.67 11.53 -9.11
N ASP A 183 -1.90 12.24 -8.27
CA ASP A 183 -2.12 13.65 -7.99
C ASP A 183 -0.79 14.43 -7.99
N LEU A 184 -0.85 15.67 -8.44
CA LEU A 184 0.15 16.72 -8.24
C LEU A 184 -0.47 17.82 -7.41
N ARG A 185 0.17 18.25 -6.33
CA ARG A 185 -0.23 19.45 -5.58
C ARG A 185 0.90 20.46 -5.55
N ALA A 186 0.55 21.74 -5.70
CA ALA A 186 1.50 22.86 -5.66
C ALA A 186 0.80 24.19 -5.45
N THR A 187 1.59 25.21 -5.07
CA THR A 187 1.18 26.61 -5.11
C THR A 187 1.99 27.33 -6.19
N TYR A 188 1.34 28.16 -7.00
CA TYR A 188 1.97 28.90 -8.08
C TYR A 188 1.88 30.39 -7.82
N ALA A 189 3.01 31.08 -7.89
CA ALA A 189 3.09 32.51 -7.69
C ALA A 189 4.37 33.13 -8.27
N LEU A 190 4.41 34.44 -8.40
CA LEU A 190 5.66 35.19 -8.42
C LEU A 190 6.19 35.33 -7.00
N THR A 191 7.51 35.28 -6.82
CA THR A 191 8.14 35.48 -5.51
C THR A 191 8.06 36.93 -5.07
N ASP A 192 8.18 37.20 -3.77
CA ASP A 192 8.17 38.55 -3.18
C ASP A 192 9.35 39.41 -3.67
N SER A 193 10.39 38.79 -4.26
CA SER A 193 11.52 39.51 -4.89
C SER A 193 11.19 40.03 -6.29
N SER A 194 10.05 39.71 -6.85
CA SER A 194 9.62 40.19 -8.16
C SER A 194 9.26 41.66 -8.13
N ALA A 195 9.68 42.41 -9.15
CA ALA A 195 9.42 43.85 -9.21
C ALA A 195 7.93 44.18 -9.40
N THR A 196 7.48 45.27 -8.83
CA THR A 196 6.09 45.77 -9.02
C THR A 196 5.78 45.92 -10.48
N GLY A 197 4.59 45.47 -10.91
CA GLY A 197 4.13 45.48 -12.30
C GLY A 197 4.70 44.39 -13.19
N SER A 198 5.52 43.47 -12.60
CA SER A 198 6.00 42.29 -13.32
C SER A 198 4.90 41.21 -13.46
N SER A 199 5.05 40.36 -14.44
CA SER A 199 4.12 39.27 -14.73
C SER A 199 4.86 38.00 -15.13
N GLY A 200 4.14 36.89 -15.09
CA GLY A 200 4.62 35.59 -15.53
C GLY A 200 3.47 34.63 -15.84
N ALA A 201 3.81 33.41 -16.19
CA ALA A 201 2.85 32.33 -16.35
C ALA A 201 3.49 30.99 -15.96
N VAL A 202 2.65 30.06 -15.54
CA VAL A 202 3.00 28.66 -15.34
C VAL A 202 2.05 27.80 -16.18
N THR A 203 2.61 26.84 -16.92
CA THR A 203 1.86 25.82 -17.62
C THR A 203 2.30 24.46 -17.11
N VAL A 204 1.38 23.68 -16.60
CA VAL A 204 1.59 22.27 -16.22
C VAL A 204 1.04 21.38 -17.33
N SER A 205 1.87 20.52 -17.89
CA SER A 205 1.50 19.64 -18.99
C SER A 205 1.72 18.17 -18.65
N ALA A 206 0.80 17.31 -19.10
CA ALA A 206 0.85 15.86 -18.96
C ALA A 206 0.96 15.22 -20.35
N ASP A 207 2.01 14.45 -20.59
CA ASP A 207 2.27 13.79 -21.88
C ASP A 207 2.14 14.73 -23.10
N GLY A 208 2.51 16.01 -22.92
CA GLY A 208 2.47 17.05 -23.94
C GLY A 208 1.16 17.84 -24.03
N ALA A 209 0.11 17.46 -23.32
CA ALA A 209 -1.15 18.20 -23.23
C ALA A 209 -1.18 19.09 -21.98
N PRO A 210 -1.62 20.36 -22.08
CA PRO A 210 -1.74 21.22 -20.91
C PRO A 210 -2.85 20.71 -19.95
N LEU A 211 -2.52 20.61 -18.66
CA LEU A 211 -3.47 20.33 -17.57
C LEU A 211 -3.94 21.60 -16.89
N ALA A 212 -3.03 22.53 -16.64
CA ALA A 212 -3.31 23.81 -16.01
C ALA A 212 -2.45 24.92 -16.62
N VAL A 213 -3.02 26.12 -16.72
CA VAL A 213 -2.35 27.33 -17.19
C VAL A 213 -2.73 28.48 -16.28
N HIS A 214 -1.74 29.12 -15.66
CA HIS A 214 -1.95 30.24 -14.74
C HIS A 214 -1.17 31.45 -15.19
N SER A 215 -1.87 32.57 -15.34
CA SER A 215 -1.24 33.88 -15.47
C SER A 215 -0.93 34.44 -14.08
N LEU A 216 0.28 34.88 -13.86
CA LEU A 216 0.79 35.36 -12.59
C LEU A 216 1.11 36.85 -12.64
N SER A 217 0.74 37.56 -11.60
CA SER A 217 1.18 38.93 -11.32
C SER A 217 1.63 39.04 -9.87
N VAL A 218 2.35 40.08 -9.52
CA VAL A 218 2.75 40.31 -8.11
C VAL A 218 1.50 40.32 -7.22
N GLY A 219 1.50 39.51 -6.15
CA GLY A 219 0.39 39.32 -5.23
C GLY A 219 -0.67 38.29 -5.67
N THR A 220 -0.57 37.74 -6.90
CA THR A 220 -1.43 36.60 -7.31
C THR A 220 -0.84 35.29 -6.81
N ILE A 221 -1.64 34.53 -6.05
CA ILE A 221 -1.27 33.21 -5.52
C ILE A 221 -2.35 32.21 -5.91
N VAL A 222 -1.97 31.16 -6.66
CA VAL A 222 -2.80 29.98 -6.90
C VAL A 222 -2.38 28.94 -5.86
N ALA A 223 -3.09 28.95 -4.72
CA ALA A 223 -2.70 28.17 -3.54
C ALA A 223 -3.20 26.72 -3.60
N ASP A 224 -2.36 25.78 -3.19
CA ASP A 224 -2.69 24.38 -2.90
C ASP A 224 -3.52 23.69 -4.00
N GLU A 225 -3.27 24.04 -5.28
CA GLU A 225 -3.96 23.39 -6.39
C GLU A 225 -3.60 21.91 -6.46
N VAL A 226 -4.62 21.07 -6.65
CA VAL A 226 -4.46 19.63 -6.86
C VAL A 226 -4.88 19.30 -8.29
N LEU A 227 -3.96 18.72 -9.06
CA LEU A 227 -4.18 18.29 -10.45
C LEU A 227 -4.16 16.76 -10.51
N ASP A 228 -5.11 16.17 -11.25
CA ASP A 228 -5.10 14.75 -11.57
C ASP A 228 -4.00 14.45 -12.61
N VAL A 229 -3.04 13.62 -12.19
CA VAL A 229 -1.94 13.12 -13.03
C VAL A 229 -1.99 11.60 -13.16
N SER A 230 -3.18 11.03 -13.02
CA SER A 230 -3.40 9.58 -13.23
C SER A 230 -3.01 9.19 -14.64
N ASP A 231 -2.34 8.03 -14.76
CA ASP A 231 -1.82 7.48 -16.03
C ASP A 231 -0.82 8.36 -16.79
N VAL A 232 -0.37 9.49 -16.23
CA VAL A 232 0.63 10.36 -16.84
C VAL A 232 2.01 9.70 -16.78
N PHE A 233 2.66 9.58 -17.94
CA PHE A 233 4.03 9.11 -18.02
C PHE A 233 5.03 10.24 -17.77
N ARG A 234 4.84 11.39 -18.43
CA ARG A 234 5.73 12.58 -18.34
C ARG A 234 4.96 13.81 -17.90
N LEU A 235 5.43 14.43 -16.84
CA LEU A 235 4.99 15.73 -16.36
C LEU A 235 6.00 16.79 -16.81
N LYS A 236 5.54 17.90 -17.38
CA LYS A 236 6.35 19.07 -17.70
C LYS A 236 5.75 20.30 -17.03
N ILE A 237 6.61 21.15 -16.49
CA ILE A 237 6.25 22.47 -15.95
C ILE A 237 7.04 23.52 -16.72
N ASP A 238 6.34 24.36 -17.46
CA ASP A 238 6.90 25.51 -18.16
C ASP A 238 6.58 26.79 -17.39
N LEU A 239 7.57 27.66 -17.24
CA LEU A 239 7.43 28.95 -16.58
C LEU A 239 7.93 30.04 -17.51
N SER A 240 7.25 31.18 -17.49
CA SER A 240 7.68 32.39 -18.17
C SER A 240 7.54 33.58 -17.24
N THR A 241 8.41 34.57 -17.41
CA THR A 241 8.42 35.81 -16.62
C THR A 241 8.82 37.00 -17.48
N THR A 242 8.40 38.19 -17.09
CA THR A 242 8.90 39.43 -17.68
C THR A 242 10.36 39.66 -17.29
N ALA A 243 11.16 40.21 -18.21
CA ALA A 243 12.53 40.62 -17.95
C ALA A 243 12.60 42.03 -17.32
N SER A 244 11.68 42.90 -17.70
CA SER A 244 11.56 44.26 -17.19
C SER A 244 10.08 44.66 -17.15
N PRO A 245 9.48 44.90 -15.98
CA PRO A 245 10.06 44.68 -14.66
C PRO A 245 10.40 43.21 -14.43
N ALA A 246 11.47 42.92 -13.70
CA ALA A 246 11.96 41.56 -13.50
C ALA A 246 11.06 40.75 -12.57
N ALA A 247 10.77 39.49 -12.95
CA ALA A 247 9.99 38.55 -12.15
C ALA A 247 10.71 37.22 -11.98
N ILE A 248 10.48 36.57 -10.83
CA ILE A 248 10.87 35.21 -10.53
C ILE A 248 9.58 34.41 -10.30
N ALA A 249 9.27 33.49 -11.19
CA ALA A 249 8.13 32.59 -11.03
C ALA A 249 8.53 31.35 -10.19
N SER A 250 7.59 30.87 -9.39
CA SER A 250 7.82 29.71 -8.53
C SER A 250 6.66 28.73 -8.56
N VAL A 251 7.03 27.47 -8.38
CA VAL A 251 6.15 26.36 -8.02
C VAL A 251 6.51 25.97 -6.61
N ALA A 252 5.72 26.43 -5.65
CA ALA A 252 6.02 26.26 -4.24
C ALA A 252 5.60 24.88 -3.74
N THR A 253 6.52 24.23 -3.02
CA THR A 253 6.35 22.91 -2.41
C THR A 253 5.67 21.85 -3.29
N PRO A 254 6.08 21.68 -4.56
CA PRO A 254 5.42 20.73 -5.45
C PRO A 254 5.59 19.29 -4.98
N GLU A 255 4.49 18.56 -4.88
CA GLU A 255 4.46 17.15 -4.46
C GLU A 255 3.58 16.32 -5.38
N VAL A 256 3.98 15.07 -5.62
CA VAL A 256 3.20 14.09 -6.36
C VAL A 256 2.83 12.91 -5.48
N LEU A 257 1.59 12.44 -5.60
CA LEU A 257 1.09 11.26 -4.89
C LEU A 257 1.38 10.02 -5.73
N CYS A 258 2.39 9.25 -5.37
CA CYS A 258 2.85 8.13 -6.19
C CYS A 258 2.91 6.81 -5.41
N THR A 259 2.73 5.69 -6.15
CA THR A 259 3.12 4.34 -5.74
C THR A 259 4.48 3.96 -6.36
N ARG A 260 4.87 2.67 -6.27
CA ARG A 260 6.14 2.18 -6.84
C ARG A 260 5.92 1.29 -8.05
#